data_51f59277a82e286114e75718ce98716c
#
_entry.id   51f59277a82e286114e75718ce98716c
#
_cell.length_a   1.000
_cell.length_b   1.000
_cell.length_c   1.000
_cell.angle_alpha   90.00
_cell.angle_beta   90.00
_cell.angle_gamma   90.00
#
_symmetry.space_group_name_H-M   'P 1'
#
loop_
_entity.id
_entity.type
_entity.pdbx_description
1 polymer ?
#
loop_
_entity_poly.entity_id
_entity_poly.type
_entity_poly.pdbx_seq_one_letter_code
_entity_poly.pdbx_strand_id
1 'polypeptide(L)'
;MKSLIIFNKPCGVICQFSPHEKHPSLKDYIDAPGFYPAGRLDTDSEGLLLLTNDGQLQARITQPRFKVEKTYWAQLEGIPDIDKLQLLQRPMDLGDFTARPAKIRLLSEEETGRLWPRNPPVRVRKTVPDFWLEIKISEGKNRQVRRMAAKAGYPCLRLIRVAIGRLNLFDDQLGLGEWRYSEFLP
;
A
#
# COMPACT_ATOMS: atom_id res chain seq x y z
N MET A 1 19.86 13.05 13.55
CA MET A 1 19.32 11.87 14.28
C MET A 1 18.40 11.12 13.33
N LYS A 2 18.55 9.80 13.16
CA LYS A 2 17.70 9.00 12.24
C LYS A 2 16.30 8.91 12.83
N SER A 3 15.29 9.44 12.15
CA SER A 3 13.91 9.57 12.65
C SER A 3 12.88 8.81 11.82
N LEU A 4 13.30 8.18 10.71
CA LEU A 4 12.43 7.48 9.81
C LEU A 4 13.03 6.13 9.39
N ILE A 5 12.22 5.10 9.44
CA ILE A 5 12.49 3.76 8.89
C ILE A 5 11.57 3.53 7.69
N ILE A 6 12.13 2.97 6.62
CA ILE A 6 11.40 2.40 5.50
C ILE A 6 11.47 0.88 5.58
N PHE A 7 10.34 0.22 5.38
CA PHE A 7 10.19 -1.24 5.43
C PHE A 7 9.34 -1.74 4.27
N ASN A 8 9.81 -2.76 3.57
CA ASN A 8 9.00 -3.44 2.56
C ASN A 8 8.27 -4.63 3.21
N LYS A 9 7.05 -4.37 3.67
CA LYS A 9 6.24 -5.33 4.42
C LYS A 9 5.73 -6.47 3.54
N PRO A 10 6.05 -7.73 3.86
CA PRO A 10 5.45 -8.89 3.19
C PRO A 10 3.95 -9.02 3.45
N CYS A 11 3.26 -9.76 2.55
CA CYS A 11 1.90 -10.23 2.78
C CYS A 11 1.86 -11.14 4.02
N GLY A 12 0.81 -11.03 4.81
CA GLY A 12 0.62 -11.85 6.02
C GLY A 12 1.22 -11.28 7.30
N VAL A 13 2.06 -10.24 7.20
CA VAL A 13 2.65 -9.57 8.37
C VAL A 13 1.71 -8.52 8.92
N ILE A 14 1.45 -8.58 10.23
CA ILE A 14 0.57 -7.61 10.91
C ILE A 14 1.37 -6.36 11.34
N CYS A 15 0.78 -5.18 11.16
CA CYS A 15 1.40 -3.89 11.51
C CYS A 15 1.33 -3.59 13.01
N GLN A 16 2.01 -4.42 13.81
CA GLN A 16 2.21 -4.21 15.25
C GLN A 16 3.50 -4.89 15.71
N PHE A 17 4.08 -4.42 16.81
CA PHE A 17 5.25 -5.05 17.42
C PHE A 17 4.88 -6.15 18.43
N SER A 18 3.67 -6.12 19.01
CA SER A 18 3.20 -7.18 19.87
C SER A 18 3.04 -8.49 19.11
N PRO A 19 3.39 -9.62 19.72
CA PRO A 19 3.21 -10.93 19.10
C PRO A 19 1.74 -11.19 18.74
N HIS A 20 1.52 -11.99 17.71
CA HIS A 20 0.19 -12.42 17.27
C HIS A 20 0.18 -13.93 17.04
N GLU A 21 -0.89 -14.61 17.42
CA GLU A 21 -0.96 -16.09 17.38
C GLU A 21 -0.89 -16.69 15.97
N LYS A 22 -1.43 -15.95 14.97
CA LYS A 22 -1.60 -16.48 13.60
C LYS A 22 -0.72 -15.82 12.56
N HIS A 23 -0.10 -14.69 12.88
CA HIS A 23 0.63 -13.88 11.89
C HIS A 23 1.96 -13.41 12.48
N PRO A 24 3.03 -13.40 11.68
CA PRO A 24 4.23 -12.67 12.05
C PRO A 24 3.93 -11.19 12.23
N SER A 25 4.66 -10.54 13.12
CA SER A 25 4.51 -9.13 13.47
C SER A 25 5.72 -8.34 12.99
N LEU A 26 5.70 -7.02 13.18
CA LEU A 26 6.85 -6.18 12.85
C LEU A 26 8.10 -6.54 13.67
N LYS A 27 7.91 -7.09 14.87
CA LYS A 27 9.01 -7.53 15.75
C LYS A 27 9.88 -8.63 15.11
N ASP A 28 9.28 -9.45 14.24
CA ASP A 28 9.98 -10.55 13.58
C ASP A 28 10.91 -10.06 12.45
N TYR A 29 10.80 -8.78 12.07
CA TYR A 29 11.56 -8.16 10.99
C TYR A 29 12.42 -6.98 11.43
N ILE A 30 11.93 -6.17 12.37
CA ILE A 30 12.51 -4.86 12.69
C ILE A 30 12.94 -4.84 14.15
N ASP A 31 14.25 -4.66 14.35
CA ASP A 31 14.83 -4.39 15.68
C ASP A 31 15.20 -2.90 15.77
N ALA A 32 14.22 -2.08 16.12
CA ALA A 32 14.38 -0.64 16.29
C ALA A 32 13.48 -0.14 17.44
N PRO A 33 13.92 -0.27 18.68
CA PRO A 33 13.18 0.21 19.84
C PRO A 33 12.80 1.69 19.74
N GLY A 34 11.57 2.01 20.09
CA GLY A 34 11.06 3.38 20.08
C GLY A 34 10.52 3.86 18.73
N PHE A 35 10.59 3.03 17.67
CA PHE A 35 9.95 3.33 16.38
C PHE A 35 8.57 2.69 16.30
N TYR A 36 7.61 3.44 15.74
CA TYR A 36 6.23 3.01 15.58
C TYR A 36 5.74 3.27 14.14
N PRO A 37 4.81 2.47 13.63
CA PRO A 37 4.25 2.67 12.30
C PRO A 37 3.63 4.07 12.12
N ALA A 38 4.00 4.75 11.07
CA ALA A 38 3.37 5.98 10.60
C ALA A 38 2.28 5.61 9.59
N GLY A 39 1.11 5.29 10.08
CA GLY A 39 0.04 4.64 9.34
C GLY A 39 0.15 3.11 9.37
N ARG A 40 -0.79 2.46 8.70
CA ARG A 40 -0.88 0.99 8.68
C ARG A 40 -1.01 0.48 7.26
N LEU A 41 -0.60 -0.76 7.07
CA LEU A 41 -0.99 -1.61 5.95
C LEU A 41 -1.78 -2.79 6.51
N ASP A 42 -2.81 -3.20 5.80
CA ASP A 42 -3.56 -4.41 6.16
C ASP A 42 -2.63 -5.64 6.11
N THR A 43 -2.99 -6.68 6.83
CA THR A 43 -2.23 -7.93 6.88
C THR A 43 -2.07 -8.54 5.48
N ASP A 44 -3.11 -8.45 4.64
CA ASP A 44 -3.14 -8.96 3.27
C ASP A 44 -2.58 -7.97 2.23
N SER A 45 -2.08 -6.81 2.66
CA SER A 45 -1.42 -5.83 1.79
C SER A 45 0.09 -5.85 1.99
N GLU A 46 0.82 -5.45 0.95
CA GLU A 46 2.28 -5.52 0.89
C GLU A 46 2.89 -4.14 0.65
N GLY A 47 4.18 -4.03 0.86
CA GLY A 47 4.97 -2.91 0.36
C GLY A 47 5.36 -1.89 1.41
N LEU A 48 5.55 -0.66 1.00
CA LEU A 48 6.17 0.39 1.78
C LEU A 48 5.38 0.74 3.04
N LEU A 49 6.00 0.49 4.18
CA LEU A 49 5.56 0.93 5.49
C LEU A 49 6.63 1.86 6.08
N LEU A 50 6.19 2.98 6.62
CA LEU A 50 7.06 3.91 7.32
C LEU A 50 6.91 3.75 8.82
N LEU A 51 8.02 3.82 9.55
CA LEU A 51 8.02 3.87 11.01
C LEU A 51 8.86 5.07 11.47
N THR A 52 8.44 5.70 12.55
CA THR A 52 9.15 6.85 13.11
C THR A 52 9.07 6.86 14.62
N ASN A 53 10.06 7.51 15.24
CA ASN A 53 10.06 7.85 16.65
C ASN A 53 9.67 9.32 16.91
N ASP A 54 9.26 10.03 15.85
CA ASP A 54 8.84 11.43 15.89
C ASP A 54 7.32 11.53 15.66
N GLY A 55 6.58 11.93 16.69
CA GLY A 55 5.12 12.07 16.64
C GLY A 55 4.64 13.16 15.68
N GLN A 56 5.42 14.22 15.46
CA GLN A 56 5.06 15.26 14.48
C GLN A 56 5.21 14.73 13.05
N LEU A 57 6.27 13.98 12.79
CA LEU A 57 6.46 13.33 11.51
C LEU A 57 5.38 12.27 11.25
N GLN A 58 5.03 11.47 12.27
CA GLN A 58 3.93 10.51 12.19
C GLN A 58 2.61 11.21 11.81
N ALA A 59 2.27 12.31 12.49
CA ALA A 59 1.08 13.09 12.18
C ALA A 59 1.10 13.63 10.74
N ARG A 60 2.26 14.14 10.29
CA ARG A 60 2.43 14.65 8.93
C ARG A 60 2.20 13.58 7.86
N ILE A 61 2.67 12.36 8.09
CA ILE A 61 2.50 11.24 7.15
C ILE A 61 1.05 10.73 7.12
N THR A 62 0.39 10.69 8.29
CA THR A 62 -0.89 9.98 8.44
C THR A 62 -2.12 10.87 8.28
N GLN A 63 -2.03 12.14 8.65
CA GLN A 63 -3.20 13.01 8.66
C GLN A 63 -3.56 13.50 7.25
N PRO A 64 -4.84 13.36 6.84
CA PRO A 64 -5.30 13.74 5.49
C PRO A 64 -5.08 15.20 5.12
N ARG A 65 -4.99 16.10 6.13
CA ARG A 65 -4.76 17.54 5.92
C ARG A 65 -3.42 17.84 5.22
N PHE A 66 -2.42 17.01 5.40
CA PHE A 66 -1.10 17.17 4.78
C PHE A 66 -1.03 16.60 3.36
N LYS A 67 -2.05 15.88 2.92
CA LYS A 67 -2.22 15.37 1.55
C LYS A 67 -1.01 14.59 1.02
N VAL A 68 -0.28 13.89 1.88
CA VAL A 68 0.83 13.04 1.45
C VAL A 68 0.29 11.94 0.55
N GLU A 69 0.71 11.97 -0.71
CA GLU A 69 0.26 11.02 -1.73
C GLU A 69 0.82 9.62 -1.46
N LYS A 70 -0.02 8.62 -1.58
CA LYS A 70 0.33 7.20 -1.47
C LYS A 70 0.04 6.52 -2.79
N THR A 71 1.02 5.84 -3.33
CA THR A 71 0.92 5.13 -4.60
C THR A 71 0.79 3.64 -4.36
N TYR A 72 -0.25 3.05 -4.92
CA TYR A 72 -0.53 1.62 -4.83
C TYR A 72 -0.50 0.99 -6.23
N TRP A 73 0.03 -0.21 -6.31
CA TRP A 73 -0.14 -1.10 -7.44
C TRP A 73 -1.13 -2.19 -7.04
N ALA A 74 -2.24 -2.26 -7.76
CA ALA A 74 -3.34 -3.16 -7.50
C ALA A 74 -3.51 -4.15 -8.65
N GLN A 75 -3.45 -5.46 -8.36
CA GLN A 75 -3.89 -6.50 -9.26
C GLN A 75 -5.39 -6.66 -9.12
N LEU A 76 -6.12 -6.38 -10.18
CA LEU A 76 -7.57 -6.33 -10.22
C LEU A 76 -8.12 -7.43 -11.13
N GLU A 77 -9.16 -8.13 -10.69
CA GLU A 77 -9.83 -9.17 -11.45
C GLU A 77 -10.74 -8.54 -12.50
N GLY A 78 -10.63 -8.97 -13.75
CA GLY A 78 -11.48 -8.54 -14.86
C GLY A 78 -10.69 -7.99 -16.04
N ILE A 79 -11.41 -7.40 -16.97
CA ILE A 79 -10.87 -6.70 -18.15
C ILE A 79 -11.00 -5.19 -17.90
N PRO A 80 -9.94 -4.39 -18.10
CA PRO A 80 -10.02 -2.96 -17.88
C PRO A 80 -11.01 -2.31 -18.85
N ASP A 81 -11.98 -1.61 -18.28
CA ASP A 81 -13.01 -0.83 -18.97
C ASP A 81 -12.85 0.63 -18.57
N ILE A 82 -12.68 1.50 -19.54
CA ILE A 82 -12.35 2.89 -19.32
C ILE A 82 -13.44 3.63 -18.54
N ASP A 83 -14.72 3.35 -18.82
CA ASP A 83 -15.84 4.02 -18.15
C ASP A 83 -15.93 3.62 -16.67
N LYS A 84 -15.69 2.35 -16.37
CA LYS A 84 -15.63 1.86 -14.99
C LYS A 84 -14.42 2.41 -14.25
N LEU A 85 -13.26 2.44 -14.90
CA LEU A 85 -12.04 2.97 -14.28
C LEU A 85 -12.15 4.47 -13.99
N GLN A 86 -12.86 5.24 -14.82
CA GLN A 86 -13.13 6.66 -14.57
C GLN A 86 -13.90 6.91 -13.26
N LEU A 87 -14.64 5.93 -12.75
CA LEU A 87 -15.31 6.05 -11.45
C LEU A 87 -14.31 6.29 -10.31
N LEU A 88 -13.11 5.74 -10.41
CA LEU A 88 -12.04 5.95 -9.43
C LEU A 88 -11.50 7.39 -9.43
N GLN A 89 -11.67 8.12 -10.53
CA GLN A 89 -11.22 9.49 -10.71
C GLN A 89 -12.29 10.53 -10.33
N ARG A 90 -13.38 10.08 -9.70
CA ARG A 90 -14.48 10.93 -9.20
C ARG A 90 -14.65 10.73 -7.70
N PRO A 91 -15.29 11.68 -7.00
CA PRO A 91 -15.70 11.44 -5.62
C PRO A 91 -16.55 10.17 -5.54
N MET A 92 -16.22 9.26 -4.63
CA MET A 92 -16.90 7.96 -4.53
C MET A 92 -17.44 7.76 -3.11
N ASP A 93 -18.76 7.67 -3.00
CA ASP A 93 -19.42 7.33 -1.74
C ASP A 93 -19.15 5.85 -1.40
N LEU A 94 -18.51 5.59 -0.28
CA LEU A 94 -18.22 4.26 0.25
C LEU A 94 -19.09 3.89 1.46
N GLY A 95 -20.14 4.69 1.74
CA GLY A 95 -21.12 4.48 2.79
C GLY A 95 -20.77 5.22 4.08
N ASP A 96 -19.60 4.99 4.64
CA ASP A 96 -19.12 5.65 5.87
C ASP A 96 -18.31 6.93 5.59
N PHE A 97 -17.84 7.11 4.36
CA PHE A 97 -17.18 8.34 3.88
C PHE A 97 -17.20 8.43 2.36
N THR A 98 -17.01 9.64 1.85
CA THR A 98 -16.81 9.88 0.42
C THR A 98 -15.31 9.98 0.12
N ALA A 99 -14.79 9.02 -0.65
CA ALA A 99 -13.41 9.04 -1.10
C ALA A 99 -13.19 10.17 -2.11
N ARG A 100 -12.03 10.83 -2.00
CA ARG A 100 -11.59 11.80 -2.99
C ARG A 100 -11.20 11.10 -4.29
N PRO A 101 -11.25 11.83 -5.43
CA PRO A 101 -10.75 11.30 -6.70
C PRO A 101 -9.33 10.76 -6.59
N ALA A 102 -9.11 9.57 -7.12
CA ALA A 102 -7.77 9.00 -7.26
C ALA A 102 -7.18 9.38 -8.63
N LYS A 103 -5.85 9.39 -8.73
CA LYS A 103 -5.15 9.34 -10.02
C LYS A 103 -4.89 7.88 -10.35
N ILE A 104 -5.13 7.48 -11.58
CA ILE A 104 -4.96 6.09 -12.01
C ILE A 104 -4.17 5.99 -13.30
N ARG A 105 -3.50 4.85 -13.49
CA ARG A 105 -2.78 4.48 -14.70
C ARG A 105 -2.67 2.97 -14.81
N LEU A 106 -2.88 2.43 -16.01
CA LEU A 106 -2.56 1.02 -16.28
C LEU A 106 -1.05 0.80 -16.18
N LEU A 107 -0.66 -0.33 -15.62
CA LEU A 107 0.74 -0.74 -15.52
C LEU A 107 1.10 -1.69 -16.66
N SER A 108 2.33 -1.59 -17.16
CA SER A 108 2.88 -2.49 -18.16
C SER A 108 3.36 -3.81 -17.52
N GLU A 109 3.58 -4.84 -18.36
CA GLU A 109 4.19 -6.09 -17.94
C GLU A 109 5.64 -5.90 -17.47
N GLU A 110 6.38 -4.97 -18.07
CA GLU A 110 7.74 -4.61 -17.66
C GLU A 110 7.75 -4.05 -16.22
N GLU A 111 6.82 -3.16 -15.90
CA GLU A 111 6.70 -2.59 -14.56
C GLU A 111 6.35 -3.67 -13.53
N THR A 112 5.35 -4.48 -13.81
CA THR A 112 4.89 -5.54 -12.89
C THR A 112 5.87 -6.71 -12.79
N GLY A 113 6.69 -6.93 -13.81
CA GLY A 113 7.79 -7.89 -13.80
C GLY A 113 8.87 -7.61 -12.75
N ARG A 114 8.91 -6.39 -12.20
CA ARG A 114 9.80 -6.00 -11.09
C ARG A 114 9.31 -6.48 -9.72
N LEU A 115 8.07 -6.93 -9.63
CA LEU A 115 7.48 -7.38 -8.38
C LEU A 115 7.98 -8.78 -7.99
N TRP A 116 8.10 -8.98 -6.70
CA TRP A 116 8.40 -10.28 -6.09
C TRP A 116 7.19 -11.22 -6.14
N PRO A 117 7.40 -12.56 -6.14
CA PRO A 117 6.33 -13.52 -5.95
C PRO A 117 5.66 -13.33 -4.57
N ARG A 118 4.33 -13.33 -4.54
CA ARG A 118 3.61 -13.27 -3.26
C ARG A 118 3.57 -14.63 -2.57
N ASN A 119 3.79 -14.63 -1.27
CA ASN A 119 3.58 -15.80 -0.42
C ASN A 119 2.59 -15.46 0.70
N PRO A 120 1.42 -16.16 0.80
CA PRO A 120 0.93 -17.20 -0.11
C PRO A 120 0.61 -16.65 -1.52
N PRO A 121 0.64 -17.51 -2.56
CA PRO A 121 0.33 -17.09 -3.93
C PRO A 121 -1.04 -16.45 -4.05
N VAL A 122 -1.18 -15.54 -5.00
CA VAL A 122 -2.48 -14.92 -5.31
C VAL A 122 -3.44 -15.99 -5.82
N ARG A 123 -4.63 -16.05 -5.25
CA ARG A 123 -5.68 -16.95 -5.70
C ARG A 123 -6.40 -16.32 -6.90
N VAL A 124 -5.95 -16.64 -8.10
CA VAL A 124 -6.59 -16.21 -9.34
C VAL A 124 -7.54 -17.27 -9.87
N ARG A 125 -8.66 -16.84 -10.46
CA ARG A 125 -9.57 -17.74 -11.19
C ARG A 125 -8.99 -17.98 -12.57
N LYS A 126 -8.82 -19.25 -12.96
CA LYS A 126 -8.21 -19.62 -14.26
C LYS A 126 -8.97 -19.08 -15.48
N THR A 127 -10.26 -18.81 -15.32
CA THR A 127 -11.16 -18.38 -16.40
C THR A 127 -11.44 -16.88 -16.43
N VAL A 128 -10.92 -16.13 -15.46
CA VAL A 128 -11.14 -14.68 -15.36
C VAL A 128 -9.78 -13.99 -15.48
N PRO A 129 -9.63 -13.07 -16.45
CA PRO A 129 -8.39 -12.30 -16.59
C PRO A 129 -8.19 -11.34 -15.42
N ASP A 130 -6.99 -10.83 -15.29
CA ASP A 130 -6.63 -9.77 -14.36
C ASP A 130 -5.74 -8.74 -15.05
N PHE A 131 -5.63 -7.58 -14.43
CA PHE A 131 -4.78 -6.49 -14.89
C PHE A 131 -4.22 -5.71 -13.70
N TRP A 132 -3.19 -4.92 -13.94
CA TRP A 132 -2.56 -4.10 -12.93
C TRP A 132 -2.85 -2.62 -13.14
N LEU A 133 -3.23 -1.96 -12.05
CA LEU A 133 -3.54 -0.54 -12.00
C LEU A 133 -2.69 0.17 -10.94
N GLU A 134 -2.03 1.25 -11.32
CA GLU A 134 -1.49 2.20 -10.36
C GLU A 134 -2.62 3.12 -9.88
N ILE A 135 -2.75 3.27 -8.57
CA ILE A 135 -3.76 4.10 -7.92
C ILE A 135 -3.07 5.01 -6.91
N LYS A 136 -3.20 6.32 -7.07
CA LYS A 136 -2.65 7.31 -6.16
C LYS A 136 -3.76 8.02 -5.42
N ILE A 137 -3.67 8.04 -4.08
CA ILE A 137 -4.60 8.69 -3.18
C ILE A 137 -3.87 9.54 -2.15
N SER A 138 -4.50 10.61 -1.67
CA SER A 138 -3.99 11.47 -0.58
C SER A 138 -4.67 11.22 0.77
N GLU A 139 -5.45 10.17 0.85
CA GLU A 139 -6.18 9.71 2.04
C GLU A 139 -5.61 8.39 2.53
N GLY A 140 -6.19 7.79 3.54
CA GLY A 140 -5.74 6.52 4.11
C GLY A 140 -6.82 5.88 4.99
N LYS A 141 -8.06 5.87 4.50
CA LYS A 141 -9.17 5.21 5.21
C LYS A 141 -9.04 3.69 5.12
N ASN A 142 -9.67 3.02 6.08
CA ASN A 142 -9.64 1.56 6.18
C ASN A 142 -10.02 0.90 4.84
N ARG A 143 -9.11 0.09 4.30
CA ARG A 143 -9.24 -0.68 3.06
C ARG A 143 -9.74 0.15 1.87
N GLN A 144 -9.41 1.44 1.85
CA GLN A 144 -9.98 2.40 0.90
C GLN A 144 -9.79 1.98 -0.55
N VAL A 145 -8.55 1.66 -0.97
CA VAL A 145 -8.25 1.29 -2.37
C VAL A 145 -9.03 0.03 -2.78
N ARG A 146 -9.07 -0.99 -1.90
CA ARG A 146 -9.83 -2.23 -2.16
C ARG A 146 -11.33 -1.97 -2.29
N ARG A 147 -11.88 -1.09 -1.46
CA ARG A 147 -13.29 -0.71 -1.48
C ARG A 147 -13.65 0.09 -2.73
N MET A 148 -12.78 1.03 -3.11
CA MET A 148 -12.95 1.81 -4.34
C MET A 148 -12.92 0.89 -5.58
N ALA A 149 -11.93 0.00 -5.67
CA ALA A 149 -11.82 -0.96 -6.77
C ALA A 149 -13.05 -1.88 -6.86
N ALA A 150 -13.47 -2.44 -5.73
CA ALA A 150 -14.68 -3.30 -5.67
C ALA A 150 -15.94 -2.55 -6.13
N LYS A 151 -16.12 -1.29 -5.70
CA LYS A 151 -17.26 -0.48 -6.11
C LYS A 151 -17.24 -0.12 -7.61
N ALA A 152 -16.05 0.00 -8.20
CA ALA A 152 -15.89 0.14 -9.65
C ALA A 152 -16.09 -1.19 -10.41
N GLY A 153 -16.32 -2.31 -9.71
CA GLY A 153 -16.58 -3.62 -10.31
C GLY A 153 -15.33 -4.49 -10.47
N TYR A 154 -14.23 -4.16 -9.78
CA TYR A 154 -12.96 -4.88 -9.86
C TYR A 154 -12.52 -5.40 -8.50
N PRO A 155 -12.72 -6.69 -8.18
CA PRO A 155 -12.13 -7.28 -6.98
C PRO A 155 -10.61 -7.15 -6.97
N CYS A 156 -10.06 -6.70 -5.84
CA CYS A 156 -8.63 -6.53 -5.68
C CYS A 156 -7.99 -7.83 -5.17
N LEU A 157 -7.19 -8.47 -6.02
CA LEU A 157 -6.51 -9.74 -5.74
C LEU A 157 -5.21 -9.54 -4.95
N ARG A 158 -4.46 -8.50 -5.28
CA ARG A 158 -3.19 -8.14 -4.64
C ARG A 158 -3.07 -6.61 -4.54
N LEU A 159 -2.55 -6.13 -3.43
CA LEU A 159 -2.36 -4.69 -3.21
C LEU A 159 -0.99 -4.42 -2.60
N ILE A 160 -0.20 -3.59 -3.28
CA ILE A 160 1.15 -3.23 -2.88
C ILE A 160 1.24 -1.72 -2.80
N ARG A 161 1.61 -1.16 -1.64
CA ARG A 161 1.95 0.26 -1.56
C ARG A 161 3.40 0.46 -1.98
N VAL A 162 3.60 1.03 -3.16
CA VAL A 162 4.94 1.18 -3.74
C VAL A 162 5.61 2.50 -3.36
N ALA A 163 4.83 3.53 -3.03
CA ALA A 163 5.39 4.83 -2.66
C ALA A 163 4.55 5.58 -1.62
N ILE A 164 5.21 6.43 -0.85
CA ILE A 164 4.63 7.45 0.05
C ILE A 164 5.42 8.74 -0.15
N GLY A 165 4.76 9.79 -0.68
CA GLY A 165 5.44 10.99 -1.10
C GLY A 165 6.53 10.67 -2.12
N ARG A 166 7.77 11.06 -1.84
CA ARG A 166 8.94 10.79 -2.70
C ARG A 166 9.66 9.47 -2.40
N LEU A 167 9.31 8.78 -1.32
CA LEU A 167 9.89 7.49 -0.98
C LEU A 167 9.24 6.40 -1.83
N ASN A 168 10.04 5.57 -2.50
CA ASN A 168 9.58 4.57 -3.44
C ASN A 168 10.41 3.29 -3.30
N LEU A 169 9.75 2.13 -3.21
CA LEU A 169 10.41 0.83 -3.03
C LEU A 169 11.47 0.51 -4.08
N PHE A 170 11.23 0.91 -5.33
CA PHE A 170 12.11 0.59 -6.44
C PHE A 170 13.30 1.55 -6.51
N ASP A 171 13.08 2.83 -6.31
CA ASP A 171 14.14 3.85 -6.31
C ASP A 171 15.05 3.67 -5.09
N ASP A 172 14.45 3.31 -3.96
CA ASP A 172 15.15 2.99 -2.72
C ASP A 172 15.77 1.59 -2.72
N GLN A 173 15.53 0.75 -3.74
CA GLN A 173 16.02 -0.62 -3.88
C GLN A 173 15.80 -1.46 -2.62
N LEU A 174 14.60 -1.36 -2.04
CA LEU A 174 14.25 -2.04 -0.80
C LEU A 174 13.61 -3.39 -1.10
N GLY A 175 14.34 -4.47 -0.85
CA GLY A 175 13.87 -5.86 -1.04
C GLY A 175 12.73 -6.25 -0.11
N LEU A 176 12.04 -7.34 -0.42
CA LEU A 176 10.94 -7.86 0.38
C LEU A 176 11.41 -8.25 1.79
N GLY A 177 10.73 -7.74 2.81
CA GLY A 177 11.09 -8.00 4.22
C GLY A 177 12.30 -7.20 4.71
N GLU A 178 12.91 -6.39 3.87
CA GLU A 178 14.03 -5.53 4.24
C GLU A 178 13.54 -4.22 4.85
N TRP A 179 14.36 -3.67 5.74
CA TRP A 179 14.16 -2.36 6.32
C TRP A 179 15.48 -1.61 6.48
N ARG A 180 15.41 -0.29 6.46
CA ARG A 180 16.55 0.57 6.76
C ARG A 180 16.11 1.94 7.23
N TYR A 181 17.02 2.68 7.82
CA TYR A 181 16.80 4.10 8.09
C TYR A 181 16.79 4.88 6.78
N SER A 182 15.82 5.79 6.62
CA SER A 182 15.78 6.72 5.51
C SER A 182 16.50 8.02 5.86
N GLU A 183 17.26 8.54 4.90
CA GLU A 183 17.86 9.87 4.98
C GLU A 183 16.88 10.96 4.51
N PHE A 184 15.82 10.56 3.82
CA PHE A 184 14.83 11.46 3.26
C PHE A 184 13.49 11.33 3.99
N LEU A 185 12.77 12.47 4.07
CA LEU A 185 11.39 12.51 4.54
C LEU A 185 10.42 12.39 3.35
N PRO A 186 9.21 11.83 3.55
CA PRO A 186 8.21 11.66 2.51
C PRO A 186 7.60 12.97 2.01
#